data_d8b6e1d8092663644fe9da2297affa9b
#
_entry.id   d8b6e1d8092663644fe9da2297affa9b
#
_cell.length_a   1.000
_cell.length_b   1.000
_cell.length_c   1.000
_cell.angle_alpha   90.00
_cell.angle_beta   90.00
_cell.angle_gamma   90.00
#
_symmetry.space_group_name_H-M   'P 1'
#
loop_
_entity.id
_entity.type
_entity.pdbx_description
1 polymer ?
#
loop_
_entity_poly.entity_id
_entity_poly.type
_entity_poly.pdbx_seq_one_letter_code
_entity_poly.pdbx_strand_id
1 'polypeptide(L)'
;TDIDSIAKGAPTKGGVTVRGLEEPYVKRTVEGDLGMRYSAPSVVEAIGPKNMLNYVPKEIGEKELINYVDKISDDVKYVPNNKKKKQIDYGIAKVATKLAIKRHVGRIETVYGPFGASHVQYGKDLTKLDMMIGTGGVLAHSDNPGEILRHGIYDSNSPEVLAPVEPELLLDKEYILSCIGLLSEIAPDKALTLAKKHLKKV
;
A
#
# COMPACT_ATOMS: atom_id res chain seq x y z
N THR A 1 -1.96 -7.43 -4.93
CA THR A 1 -0.98 -6.65 -4.14
C THR A 1 -0.64 -7.38 -2.88
N ASP A 2 0.65 -7.44 -2.53
CA ASP A 2 1.14 -8.05 -1.30
C ASP A 2 1.70 -6.96 -0.40
N ILE A 3 1.48 -7.08 0.90
CA ILE A 3 2.03 -6.20 1.93
C ILE A 3 2.70 -7.06 3.01
N ASP A 4 3.95 -6.74 3.29
CA ASP A 4 4.70 -7.33 4.39
C ASP A 4 5.04 -6.25 5.42
N SER A 5 4.91 -6.55 6.71
CA SER A 5 5.36 -5.66 7.78
C SER A 5 6.18 -6.37 8.83
N ILE A 6 7.25 -5.73 9.28
CA ILE A 6 8.16 -6.21 10.33
C ILE A 6 8.08 -5.20 11.48
N ALA A 7 7.21 -5.43 12.43
CA ALA A 7 7.00 -4.55 13.58
C ALA A 7 6.20 -5.28 14.68
N LYS A 8 6.36 -4.88 15.93
CA LYS A 8 5.52 -5.37 17.03
C LYS A 8 4.06 -4.93 16.91
N GLY A 9 3.82 -3.73 16.41
CA GLY A 9 2.48 -3.18 16.21
C GLY A 9 1.71 -2.88 17.50
N ALA A 10 2.43 -2.73 18.63
CA ALA A 10 1.85 -2.34 19.90
C ALA A 10 1.31 -0.90 19.85
N PRO A 11 0.32 -0.55 20.69
CA PRO A 11 -0.22 0.81 20.75
C PRO A 11 0.88 1.84 20.99
N THR A 12 0.91 2.90 20.18
CA THR A 12 1.85 4.02 20.34
C THR A 12 1.32 5.10 21.28
N LYS A 13 0.02 5.03 21.61
CA LYS A 13 -0.66 5.94 22.56
C LYS A 13 -1.00 5.22 23.84
N GLY A 14 -0.87 5.92 24.99
CA GLY A 14 -1.31 5.40 26.28
C GLY A 14 -2.83 5.26 26.38
N GLY A 15 -3.29 4.34 27.25
CA GLY A 15 -4.74 4.13 27.49
C GLY A 15 -5.49 3.38 26.40
N VAL A 16 -4.76 2.79 25.44
CA VAL A 16 -5.34 1.95 24.38
C VAL A 16 -5.26 0.47 24.79
N THR A 17 -6.38 -0.24 24.72
CA THR A 17 -6.47 -1.68 24.97
C THR A 17 -6.40 -2.43 23.63
N VAL A 18 -5.53 -3.44 23.52
CA VAL A 18 -5.48 -4.29 22.33
C VAL A 18 -6.55 -5.38 22.45
N ARG A 19 -7.32 -5.59 21.38
CA ARG A 19 -8.27 -6.69 21.22
C ARG A 19 -7.95 -7.53 19.99
N GLY A 20 -8.27 -8.81 20.09
CA GLY A 20 -8.04 -9.83 19.06
C GLY A 20 -6.87 -10.71 19.42
N LEU A 21 -6.45 -11.52 18.46
CA LEU A 21 -5.25 -12.36 18.59
C LEU A 21 -4.00 -11.48 18.49
N GLU A 22 -2.91 -11.92 19.13
CA GLU A 22 -1.62 -11.26 19.01
C GLU A 22 -1.15 -11.33 17.55
N GLU A 23 -0.83 -10.15 17.01
CA GLU A 23 -0.34 -10.04 15.64
C GLU A 23 1.12 -10.49 15.56
N PRO A 24 1.50 -11.29 14.54
CA PRO A 24 2.88 -11.74 14.39
C PRO A 24 3.84 -10.57 14.13
N TYR A 25 5.08 -10.70 14.61
CA TYR A 25 6.13 -9.68 14.36
C TYR A 25 6.35 -9.46 12.86
N VAL A 26 6.44 -10.54 12.09
CA VAL A 26 6.43 -10.53 10.62
C VAL A 26 5.03 -10.91 10.15
N LYS A 27 4.32 -9.98 9.53
CA LYS A 27 2.97 -10.19 9.00
C LYS A 27 2.98 -9.99 7.49
N ARG A 28 2.38 -10.93 6.78
CA ARG A 28 2.10 -10.80 5.34
C ARG A 28 0.60 -10.87 5.09
N THR A 29 0.10 -9.99 4.22
CA THR A 29 -1.23 -10.06 3.64
C THR A 29 -1.14 -10.08 2.13
N VAL A 30 -1.97 -10.89 1.49
CA VAL A 30 -2.08 -10.99 0.04
C VAL A 30 -3.48 -10.55 -0.37
N GLU A 31 -3.55 -9.41 -1.04
CA GLU A 31 -4.79 -8.82 -1.52
C GLU A 31 -4.98 -9.19 -3.00
N GLY A 32 -5.61 -10.32 -3.26
CA GLY A 32 -5.81 -10.86 -4.61
C GLY A 32 -6.74 -10.02 -5.48
N ASP A 33 -7.66 -9.29 -4.86
CA ASP A 33 -8.59 -8.37 -5.50
C ASP A 33 -7.99 -6.98 -5.81
N LEU A 34 -6.81 -6.68 -5.29
CA LEU A 34 -6.13 -5.39 -5.52
C LEU A 34 -4.97 -5.55 -6.51
N GLY A 35 -5.28 -5.68 -7.79
CA GLY A 35 -4.31 -5.88 -8.86
C GLY A 35 -4.37 -4.83 -9.96
N MET A 36 -3.30 -4.75 -10.75
CA MET A 36 -3.12 -3.75 -11.80
C MET A 36 -3.63 -4.18 -13.18
N ARG A 37 -4.08 -5.43 -13.32
CA ARG A 37 -4.57 -6.00 -14.59
C ARG A 37 -5.84 -6.78 -14.32
N TYR A 38 -5.80 -8.08 -14.23
CA TYR A 38 -6.97 -8.94 -14.04
C TYR A 38 -7.91 -8.43 -12.93
N SER A 39 -7.37 -8.00 -11.79
CA SER A 39 -8.17 -7.50 -10.66
C SER A 39 -8.33 -5.95 -10.66
N ALA A 40 -7.99 -5.26 -11.74
CA ALA A 40 -8.17 -3.81 -11.82
C ALA A 40 -9.64 -3.37 -11.68
N PRO A 41 -10.65 -4.09 -12.24
CA PRO A 41 -12.06 -3.79 -11.99
C PRO A 41 -12.41 -3.79 -10.50
N SER A 42 -11.91 -4.78 -9.74
CA SER A 42 -12.17 -4.87 -8.29
C SER A 42 -11.61 -3.68 -7.50
N VAL A 43 -10.47 -3.11 -7.93
CA VAL A 43 -9.92 -1.88 -7.33
C VAL A 43 -10.87 -0.70 -7.54
N VAL A 44 -11.42 -0.56 -8.75
CA VAL A 44 -12.37 0.52 -9.06
C VAL A 44 -13.69 0.31 -8.33
N GLU A 45 -14.19 -0.93 -8.27
CA GLU A 45 -15.42 -1.29 -7.56
C GLU A 45 -15.32 -1.03 -6.06
N ALA A 46 -14.17 -1.31 -5.44
CA ALA A 46 -13.94 -1.16 -4.00
C ALA A 46 -14.16 0.28 -3.49
N ILE A 47 -13.90 1.29 -4.31
CA ILE A 47 -14.13 2.70 -3.94
C ILE A 47 -15.27 3.35 -4.74
N GLY A 48 -15.73 2.69 -5.78
CA GLY A 48 -16.72 3.16 -6.75
C GLY A 48 -16.10 4.03 -7.86
N PRO A 49 -16.62 3.94 -9.11
CA PRO A 49 -16.07 4.63 -10.28
C PRO A 49 -15.97 6.15 -10.09
N LYS A 50 -16.97 6.78 -9.47
CA LYS A 50 -16.98 8.22 -9.21
C LYS A 50 -15.82 8.66 -8.29
N ASN A 51 -15.53 7.90 -7.24
CA ASN A 51 -14.42 8.20 -6.35
C ASN A 51 -13.08 7.93 -7.01
N MET A 52 -13.01 6.96 -7.92
CA MET A 52 -11.81 6.68 -8.70
C MET A 52 -11.40 7.86 -9.58
N LEU A 53 -12.34 8.70 -10.04
CA LEU A 53 -12.03 9.89 -10.81
C LEU A 53 -11.18 10.92 -10.05
N ASN A 54 -11.15 10.87 -8.71
CA ASN A 54 -10.28 11.75 -7.92
C ASN A 54 -8.79 11.35 -8.01
N TYR A 55 -8.47 10.17 -8.54
CA TYR A 55 -7.11 9.64 -8.65
C TYR A 55 -6.55 9.66 -10.08
N VAL A 56 -7.35 10.12 -11.03
CA VAL A 56 -6.98 10.22 -12.45
C VAL A 56 -7.13 11.67 -12.93
N PRO A 57 -6.55 12.05 -14.10
CA PRO A 57 -6.72 13.39 -14.65
C PRO A 57 -8.19 13.79 -14.85
N LYS A 58 -8.50 15.05 -14.61
CA LYS A 58 -9.88 15.59 -14.67
C LYS A 58 -10.59 15.42 -16.02
N GLU A 59 -9.81 15.34 -17.10
CA GLU A 59 -10.31 15.11 -18.46
C GLU A 59 -10.72 13.66 -18.75
N ILE A 60 -10.54 12.74 -17.78
CA ILE A 60 -10.97 11.34 -17.89
C ILE A 60 -12.38 11.22 -17.31
N GLY A 61 -13.33 10.86 -18.16
CA GLY A 61 -14.70 10.59 -17.75
C GLY A 61 -14.87 9.15 -17.24
N GLU A 62 -15.95 8.92 -16.48
CA GLU A 62 -16.26 7.61 -15.89
C GLU A 62 -16.33 6.49 -16.95
N LYS A 63 -17.00 6.74 -18.09
CA LYS A 63 -17.11 5.77 -19.17
C LYS A 63 -15.72 5.40 -19.76
N GLU A 64 -14.84 6.37 -19.92
CA GLU A 64 -13.48 6.13 -20.43
C GLU A 64 -12.66 5.33 -19.43
N LEU A 65 -12.78 5.64 -18.14
CA LEU A 65 -12.13 4.90 -17.06
C LEU A 65 -12.56 3.43 -17.07
N ILE A 66 -13.86 3.16 -17.08
CA ILE A 66 -14.41 1.80 -17.08
C ILE A 66 -13.93 1.03 -18.31
N ASN A 67 -14.08 1.61 -19.52
CA ASN A 67 -13.62 0.96 -20.76
C ASN A 67 -12.12 0.64 -20.74
N TYR A 68 -11.32 1.50 -20.10
CA TYR A 68 -9.88 1.23 -19.96
C TYR A 68 -9.60 0.09 -18.99
N VAL A 69 -10.30 0.07 -17.86
CA VAL A 69 -10.17 -0.96 -16.82
C VAL A 69 -10.58 -2.33 -17.36
N ASP A 70 -11.70 -2.42 -18.07
CA ASP A 70 -12.16 -3.65 -18.72
C ASP A 70 -11.11 -4.14 -19.73
N LYS A 71 -10.59 -3.23 -20.57
CA LYS A 71 -9.54 -3.57 -21.54
C LYS A 71 -8.30 -4.16 -20.93
N ILE A 72 -7.79 -3.58 -19.83
CA ILE A 72 -6.55 -4.09 -19.19
C ILE A 72 -6.79 -5.35 -18.36
N SER A 73 -8.03 -5.62 -17.97
CA SER A 73 -8.45 -6.86 -17.33
C SER A 73 -8.51 -8.02 -18.34
N ASP A 74 -9.01 -7.75 -19.55
CA ASP A 74 -9.11 -8.74 -20.63
C ASP A 74 -7.74 -9.03 -21.25
N ASP A 75 -6.89 -8.01 -21.40
CA ASP A 75 -5.51 -8.13 -21.92
C ASP A 75 -4.49 -7.78 -20.83
N VAL A 76 -4.16 -8.77 -20.01
CA VAL A 76 -3.20 -8.60 -18.89
C VAL A 76 -1.77 -8.26 -19.34
N LYS A 77 -1.45 -8.44 -20.63
CA LYS A 77 -0.15 -8.06 -21.22
C LYS A 77 -0.14 -6.62 -21.73
N TYR A 78 -1.28 -5.95 -21.70
CA TYR A 78 -1.39 -4.59 -22.19
C TYR A 78 -0.47 -3.63 -21.41
N VAL A 79 0.34 -2.88 -22.17
CA VAL A 79 1.18 -1.80 -21.64
C VAL A 79 0.65 -0.47 -22.15
N PRO A 80 0.40 0.51 -21.25
CA PRO A 80 -0.13 1.80 -21.66
C PRO A 80 0.85 2.53 -22.58
N ASN A 81 0.37 2.91 -23.78
CA ASN A 81 1.17 3.47 -24.85
C ASN A 81 1.15 5.01 -24.94
N ASN A 82 0.43 5.67 -24.06
CA ASN A 82 0.38 7.12 -23.99
C ASN A 82 0.26 7.63 -22.53
N LYS A 83 0.55 8.92 -22.34
CA LYS A 83 0.56 9.56 -21.01
C LYS A 83 -0.77 9.42 -20.27
N LYS A 84 -1.89 9.61 -20.96
CA LYS A 84 -3.23 9.55 -20.36
C LYS A 84 -3.52 8.18 -19.75
N LYS A 85 -3.22 7.09 -20.49
CA LYS A 85 -3.40 5.72 -20.03
C LYS A 85 -2.45 5.35 -18.89
N LYS A 86 -1.18 5.82 -18.94
CA LYS A 86 -0.24 5.66 -17.82
C LYS A 86 -0.79 6.30 -16.54
N GLN A 87 -1.42 7.47 -16.66
CA GLN A 87 -1.99 8.15 -15.50
C GLN A 87 -3.22 7.43 -14.92
N ILE A 88 -4.00 6.70 -15.74
CA ILE A 88 -5.04 5.83 -15.20
C ILE A 88 -4.41 4.66 -14.42
N ASP A 89 -3.37 4.01 -14.97
CA ASP A 89 -2.63 2.98 -14.25
C ASP A 89 -2.09 3.50 -12.91
N TYR A 90 -1.54 4.72 -12.89
CA TYR A 90 -1.06 5.33 -11.64
C TYR A 90 -2.18 5.60 -10.64
N GLY A 91 -3.37 6.01 -11.12
CA GLY A 91 -4.55 6.16 -10.29
C GLY A 91 -4.98 4.83 -9.66
N ILE A 92 -5.03 3.76 -10.45
CA ILE A 92 -5.33 2.41 -9.95
C ILE A 92 -4.29 1.98 -8.91
N ALA A 93 -2.99 2.20 -9.17
CA ALA A 93 -1.92 1.87 -8.23
C ALA A 93 -2.03 2.63 -6.90
N LYS A 94 -2.37 3.93 -6.93
CA LYS A 94 -2.61 4.74 -5.73
C LYS A 94 -3.72 4.16 -4.86
N VAL A 95 -4.84 3.82 -5.50
CA VAL A 95 -6.00 3.23 -4.80
C VAL A 95 -5.67 1.84 -4.26
N ALA A 96 -5.04 0.98 -5.07
CA ALA A 96 -4.62 -0.34 -4.64
C ALA A 96 -3.67 -0.27 -3.43
N THR A 97 -2.68 0.64 -3.46
CA THR A 97 -1.77 0.88 -2.32
C THR A 97 -2.53 1.34 -1.08
N LYS A 98 -3.42 2.33 -1.22
CA LYS A 98 -4.23 2.84 -0.11
C LYS A 98 -5.07 1.75 0.53
N LEU A 99 -5.79 0.97 -0.26
CA LEU A 99 -6.66 -0.10 0.22
C LEU A 99 -5.87 -1.25 0.84
N ALA A 100 -4.76 -1.66 0.22
CA ALA A 100 -3.93 -2.75 0.73
C ALA A 100 -3.32 -2.39 2.10
N ILE A 101 -2.77 -1.19 2.25
CA ILE A 101 -2.26 -0.73 3.54
C ILE A 101 -3.40 -0.65 4.57
N LYS A 102 -4.55 -0.06 4.21
CA LYS A 102 -5.71 0.04 5.11
C LYS A 102 -6.17 -1.33 5.64
N ARG A 103 -6.12 -2.38 4.82
CA ARG A 103 -6.48 -3.75 5.21
C ARG A 103 -5.38 -4.44 6.02
N HIS A 104 -4.13 -4.08 5.80
CA HIS A 104 -2.97 -4.68 6.47
C HIS A 104 -2.76 -4.15 7.88
N VAL A 105 -2.87 -2.84 8.07
CA VAL A 105 -2.63 -2.17 9.36
C VAL A 105 -3.79 -2.36 10.33
N GLY A 106 -3.59 -1.96 11.57
CA GLY A 106 -4.65 -1.93 12.57
C GLY A 106 -5.52 -0.67 12.47
N ARG A 107 -6.52 -0.65 13.34
CA ARG A 107 -7.39 0.50 13.55
C ARG A 107 -7.70 0.71 15.02
N ILE A 108 -8.00 1.95 15.39
CA ILE A 108 -8.52 2.31 16.71
C ILE A 108 -10.02 2.53 16.62
N GLU A 109 -10.74 1.95 17.56
CA GLU A 109 -12.17 2.20 17.77
C GLU A 109 -12.40 2.83 19.13
N THR A 110 -13.31 3.81 19.22
CA THR A 110 -13.78 4.33 20.50
C THR A 110 -14.99 3.53 20.95
N VAL A 111 -14.88 2.90 22.10
CA VAL A 111 -15.96 2.12 22.74
C VAL A 111 -16.45 2.88 23.96
N TYR A 112 -17.75 3.06 24.04
CA TYR A 112 -18.41 3.72 25.18
C TYR A 112 -18.91 2.66 26.18
N GLY A 113 -18.48 2.80 27.43
CA GLY A 113 -18.89 1.94 28.53
C GLY A 113 -19.45 2.74 29.70
N PRO A 114 -19.86 2.08 30.81
CA PRO A 114 -20.41 2.75 32.02
C PRO A 114 -19.44 3.74 32.66
N PHE A 115 -18.14 3.60 32.41
CA PHE A 115 -17.06 4.44 32.96
C PHE A 115 -16.53 5.49 31.97
N GLY A 116 -17.21 5.68 30.83
CA GLY A 116 -16.82 6.63 29.79
C GLY A 116 -16.27 5.97 28.53
N ALA A 117 -15.62 6.80 27.70
CA ALA A 117 -15.02 6.36 26.45
C ALA A 117 -13.67 5.67 26.70
N SER A 118 -13.43 4.55 26.03
CA SER A 118 -12.15 3.84 25.99
C SER A 118 -11.73 3.61 24.54
N HIS A 119 -10.42 3.52 24.29
CA HIS A 119 -9.88 3.26 22.96
C HIS A 119 -9.42 1.81 22.85
N VAL A 120 -9.83 1.16 21.78
CA VAL A 120 -9.51 -0.23 21.51
C VAL A 120 -8.81 -0.33 20.17
N GLN A 121 -7.63 -0.96 20.17
CA GLN A 121 -6.87 -1.25 18.96
C GLN A 121 -7.17 -2.67 18.48
N TYR A 122 -7.42 -2.80 17.18
CA TYR A 122 -7.46 -4.05 16.45
C TYR A 122 -6.34 -4.07 15.40
N GLY A 123 -5.57 -5.15 15.34
CA GLY A 123 -4.43 -5.25 14.41
C GLY A 123 -3.21 -4.42 14.84
N LYS A 124 -2.25 -4.27 13.93
CA LYS A 124 -0.94 -3.65 14.20
C LYS A 124 -0.99 -2.13 14.11
N ASP A 125 -0.46 -1.45 15.12
CA ASP A 125 -0.14 -0.03 15.03
C ASP A 125 1.19 0.13 14.27
N LEU A 126 1.12 0.64 13.04
CA LEU A 126 2.27 0.89 12.18
C LEU A 126 2.58 2.39 12.03
N THR A 127 1.97 3.25 12.87
CA THR A 127 2.13 4.71 12.79
C THR A 127 3.58 5.17 12.94
N LYS A 128 4.42 4.40 13.64
CA LYS A 128 5.84 4.71 13.88
C LYS A 128 6.80 3.84 13.06
N LEU A 129 6.37 3.35 11.90
CA LEU A 129 7.31 2.68 11.00
C LEU A 129 8.35 3.66 10.46
N ASP A 130 9.63 3.24 10.50
CA ASP A 130 10.75 4.05 10.03
C ASP A 130 10.84 4.12 8.51
N MET A 131 10.45 3.03 7.80
CA MET A 131 10.54 2.98 6.34
C MET A 131 9.40 2.19 5.69
N MET A 132 9.09 2.57 4.45
CA MET A 132 8.21 1.84 3.54
C MET A 132 8.94 1.59 2.23
N ILE A 133 9.07 0.33 1.84
CA ILE A 133 9.75 -0.07 0.61
C ILE A 133 8.70 -0.50 -0.40
N GLY A 134 8.66 0.18 -1.54
CA GLY A 134 7.84 -0.21 -2.68
C GLY A 134 8.63 -1.06 -3.65
N THR A 135 8.01 -2.13 -4.16
CA THR A 135 8.51 -2.93 -5.27
C THR A 135 7.37 -3.22 -6.23
N GLY A 136 7.67 -3.68 -7.42
CA GLY A 136 6.63 -3.98 -8.39
C GLY A 136 6.71 -3.12 -9.66
N GLY A 137 6.28 -3.68 -10.83
CA GLY A 137 6.44 -3.07 -12.14
C GLY A 137 5.85 -1.68 -12.27
N VAL A 138 4.68 -1.45 -11.70
CA VAL A 138 4.05 -0.12 -11.76
C VAL A 138 4.86 0.92 -11.00
N LEU A 139 5.48 0.55 -9.88
CA LEU A 139 6.35 1.46 -9.11
C LEU A 139 7.70 1.65 -9.81
N ALA A 140 8.36 0.57 -10.23
CA ALA A 140 9.68 0.61 -10.88
C ALA A 140 9.67 1.40 -12.19
N HIS A 141 8.55 1.37 -12.94
CA HIS A 141 8.40 2.06 -14.22
C HIS A 141 7.57 3.37 -14.13
N SER A 142 7.18 3.78 -12.93
CA SER A 142 6.51 5.07 -12.71
C SER A 142 7.50 6.22 -12.81
N ASP A 143 7.03 7.36 -13.34
CA ASP A 143 7.77 8.62 -13.32
C ASP A 143 7.79 9.25 -11.91
N ASN A 144 6.80 8.90 -11.06
CA ASN A 144 6.69 9.40 -9.68
C ASN A 144 6.20 8.29 -8.71
N PRO A 145 7.04 7.29 -8.40
CA PRO A 145 6.66 6.18 -7.52
C PRO A 145 6.38 6.61 -6.09
N GLY A 146 7.06 7.65 -5.62
CA GLY A 146 6.83 8.20 -4.28
C GLY A 146 5.40 8.73 -4.10
N GLU A 147 4.79 9.29 -5.15
CA GLU A 147 3.38 9.71 -5.07
C GLU A 147 2.43 8.51 -4.90
N ILE A 148 2.71 7.38 -5.54
CA ILE A 148 1.92 6.16 -5.35
C ILE A 148 2.05 5.67 -3.90
N LEU A 149 3.28 5.58 -3.38
CA LEU A 149 3.54 5.10 -2.01
C LEU A 149 2.93 6.01 -0.94
N ARG A 150 2.90 7.33 -1.16
CA ARG A 150 2.26 8.30 -0.24
C ARG A 150 0.77 8.05 -0.03
N HIS A 151 0.09 7.32 -0.92
CA HIS A 151 -1.30 6.92 -0.69
C HIS A 151 -1.46 5.78 0.33
N GLY A 152 -0.36 5.15 0.73
CA GLY A 152 -0.32 4.16 1.83
C GLY A 152 0.05 4.73 3.19
N ILE A 153 0.35 6.03 3.30
CA ILE A 153 0.65 6.67 4.59
C ILE A 153 -0.62 7.20 5.27
N TYR A 154 -0.46 7.69 6.49
CA TYR A 154 -1.53 8.26 7.31
C TYR A 154 -2.36 9.29 6.54
N ASP A 155 -3.69 9.18 6.67
CA ASP A 155 -4.67 10.08 6.09
C ASP A 155 -5.52 10.70 7.20
N SER A 156 -5.47 12.02 7.34
CA SER A 156 -6.25 12.75 8.36
C SER A 156 -7.76 12.59 8.22
N ASN A 157 -8.26 12.17 7.05
CA ASN A 157 -9.67 11.86 6.83
C ASN A 157 -10.05 10.45 7.34
N SER A 158 -9.07 9.65 7.75
CA SER A 158 -9.26 8.30 8.30
C SER A 158 -8.33 8.10 9.51
N PRO A 159 -8.46 8.93 10.57
CA PRO A 159 -7.53 8.97 11.71
C PRO A 159 -7.56 7.70 12.56
N GLU A 160 -8.57 6.88 12.38
CA GLU A 160 -8.70 5.57 13.02
C GLU A 160 -7.76 4.52 12.44
N VAL A 161 -7.25 4.70 11.21
CA VAL A 161 -6.37 3.76 10.51
C VAL A 161 -4.92 3.98 10.96
N LEU A 162 -4.27 2.94 11.46
CA LEU A 162 -2.94 3.00 12.04
C LEU A 162 -1.83 2.83 11.01
N ALA A 163 -1.94 3.55 9.89
CA ALA A 163 -0.95 3.57 8.82
C ALA A 163 0.30 4.39 9.20
N PRO A 164 1.46 4.14 8.57
CA PRO A 164 2.70 4.90 8.81
C PRO A 164 2.50 6.40 8.62
N VAL A 165 3.03 7.22 9.54
CA VAL A 165 2.82 8.69 9.49
C VAL A 165 3.89 9.35 8.64
N GLU A 166 5.16 9.10 8.92
CA GLU A 166 6.31 9.74 8.24
C GLU A 166 7.42 8.72 7.94
N PRO A 167 7.13 7.61 7.23
CA PRO A 167 8.15 6.64 6.90
C PRO A 167 9.09 7.19 5.83
N GLU A 168 10.37 6.80 5.86
CA GLU A 168 11.23 6.98 4.70
C GLU A 168 10.72 6.11 3.55
N LEU A 169 10.46 6.74 2.39
CA LEU A 169 9.95 6.02 1.21
C LEU A 169 11.11 5.56 0.33
N LEU A 170 11.23 4.26 0.15
CA LEU A 170 12.25 3.62 -0.68
C LEU A 170 11.63 2.84 -1.82
N LEU A 171 12.36 2.72 -2.91
CA LEU A 171 11.96 1.98 -4.11
C LEU A 171 13.00 0.92 -4.45
N ASP A 172 12.56 -0.32 -4.64
CA ASP A 172 13.29 -1.37 -5.35
C ASP A 172 13.10 -1.20 -6.87
N LYS A 173 13.86 -0.25 -7.43
CA LYS A 173 13.74 0.08 -8.86
C LYS A 173 14.23 -1.03 -9.79
N GLU A 174 15.16 -1.82 -9.34
CA GLU A 174 15.82 -2.85 -10.14
C GLU A 174 15.19 -4.25 -9.96
N TYR A 175 14.15 -4.36 -9.14
CA TYR A 175 13.42 -5.61 -8.89
C TYR A 175 14.30 -6.74 -8.30
N ILE A 176 15.26 -6.37 -7.44
CA ILE A 176 16.25 -7.32 -6.91
C ILE A 176 16.06 -7.63 -5.42
N LEU A 177 15.08 -6.99 -4.75
CA LEU A 177 14.89 -7.13 -3.30
C LEU A 177 14.66 -8.59 -2.89
N SER A 178 13.90 -9.36 -3.68
CA SER A 178 13.68 -10.79 -3.44
C SER A 178 14.98 -11.61 -3.55
N CYS A 179 15.81 -11.30 -4.54
CA CYS A 179 17.12 -11.94 -4.70
C CYS A 179 18.08 -11.57 -3.55
N ILE A 180 18.02 -10.32 -3.10
CA ILE A 180 18.79 -9.86 -1.93
C ILE A 180 18.33 -10.60 -0.66
N GLY A 181 17.01 -10.83 -0.51
CA GLY A 181 16.47 -11.62 0.57
C GLY A 181 17.02 -13.05 0.59
N LEU A 182 17.03 -13.72 -0.57
CA LEU A 182 17.64 -15.07 -0.68
C LEU A 182 19.15 -15.05 -0.40
N LEU A 183 19.86 -14.01 -0.86
CA LEU A 183 21.29 -13.86 -0.57
C LEU A 183 21.56 -13.66 0.93
N SER A 184 20.63 -13.08 1.67
CA SER A 184 20.82 -12.85 3.11
C SER A 184 20.93 -14.13 3.92
N GLU A 185 20.37 -15.24 3.45
CA GLU A 185 20.51 -16.58 4.06
C GLU A 185 21.96 -17.10 4.04
N ILE A 186 22.74 -16.68 3.01
CA ILE A 186 24.08 -17.20 2.75
C ILE A 186 25.16 -16.17 3.09
N ALA A 187 24.91 -14.90 2.79
CA ALA A 187 25.86 -13.81 2.92
C ALA A 187 25.18 -12.50 3.38
N PRO A 188 24.75 -12.39 4.67
CA PRO A 188 23.93 -11.28 5.15
C PRO A 188 24.59 -9.91 4.98
N ASP A 189 25.89 -9.78 5.22
CA ASP A 189 26.60 -8.49 5.08
C ASP A 189 26.63 -7.99 3.62
N LYS A 190 26.78 -8.92 2.66
CA LYS A 190 26.73 -8.59 1.23
C LYS A 190 25.33 -8.22 0.82
N ALA A 191 24.32 -8.95 1.30
CA ALA A 191 22.90 -8.66 1.04
C ALA A 191 22.54 -7.26 1.56
N LEU A 192 22.93 -6.91 2.79
CA LEU A 192 22.70 -5.59 3.36
C LEU A 192 23.40 -4.48 2.56
N THR A 193 24.64 -4.72 2.13
CA THR A 193 25.38 -3.76 1.29
C THR A 193 24.67 -3.52 -0.05
N LEU A 194 24.19 -4.58 -0.68
CA LEU A 194 23.41 -4.48 -1.93
C LEU A 194 22.08 -3.76 -1.72
N ALA A 195 21.34 -4.09 -0.65
CA ALA A 195 20.09 -3.41 -0.33
C ALA A 195 20.30 -1.90 -0.19
N LYS A 196 21.28 -1.47 0.62
CA LYS A 196 21.62 -0.06 0.81
C LYS A 196 22.02 0.66 -0.49
N LYS A 197 22.68 -0.05 -1.41
CA LYS A 197 23.12 0.51 -2.70
C LYS A 197 21.97 0.68 -3.70
N HIS A 198 21.05 -0.26 -3.75
CA HIS A 198 20.05 -0.39 -4.82
C HIS A 198 18.66 0.15 -4.44
N LEU A 199 18.31 0.18 -3.15
CA LEU A 199 17.11 0.88 -2.71
C LEU A 199 17.28 2.38 -2.89
N LYS A 200 16.32 3.02 -3.58
CA LYS A 200 16.36 4.45 -3.89
C LYS A 200 15.31 5.20 -3.10
N LYS A 201 15.70 6.31 -2.48
CA LYS A 201 14.75 7.23 -1.84
C LYS A 201 13.87 7.92 -2.90
N VAL A 202 12.54 8.01 -2.65
CA VAL A 202 11.54 8.56 -3.59
C VAL A 202 10.57 9.54 -2.90
#